data_d5546dc78f034fa0122f8150698d218c
#
_entry.id   d5546dc78f034fa0122f8150698d218c
#
_cell.length_a   1.000
_cell.length_b   1.000
_cell.length_c   1.000
_cell.angle_alpha   90.00
_cell.angle_beta   90.00
_cell.angle_gamma   90.00
#
_symmetry.space_group_name_H-M   'P 1'
#
loop_
_entity.id
_entity.type
_entity.pdbx_description
1 polymer ?
#
loop_
_entity_poly.entity_id
_entity_poly.type
_entity_poly.pdbx_seq_one_letter_code
_entity_poly.pdbx_strand_id
1 'polypeptide(L)'
;MEIIKSGTRIDFVGLRRFAYGFSCLLILAGIVSLIVKGPRLGIDFAGGTLIQIKSAQSVTIDAIQKGLEKVDLGGSAVQQIGAVSDNEYLIRAKTPADTGKGFTEQLQTSLTAAAGAKVDVQRVEMVGPQIGKDLRSKALYALFYALVFIAIYVSGRFEQKWATSGILALLITGSVYSVSLFNVSIPFLILLALVVTILMFWQLRLKYAMGAIVSLLHDVTITIGALSLFNYEFSLSIVAALLTLIGFSLNDTIVVFDRIRENIKRHPRLDMGAIINRSVNETLSRTILTNLTAWMTVVCLYFLGGEITRDFAFAMIVGIFIGTYSTIYV
;
A
#
# COMPACT_ATOMS: atom_id res chain seq x y z
N MET A 1 -11.27 18.44 -22.51
CA MET A 1 -10.84 19.52 -21.59
C MET A 1 -9.34 19.40 -21.41
N GLU A 2 -8.57 20.40 -21.82
CA GLU A 2 -7.12 20.44 -21.54
C GLU A 2 -6.93 21.29 -20.28
N ILE A 3 -6.58 20.66 -19.15
CA ILE A 3 -6.23 21.39 -17.91
C ILE A 3 -4.89 22.12 -18.11
N ILE A 4 -3.99 21.53 -18.90
CA ILE A 4 -2.69 22.10 -19.23
C ILE A 4 -2.73 22.43 -20.71
N LYS A 5 -2.41 23.68 -21.06
CA LYS A 5 -2.40 24.15 -22.45
C LYS A 5 -1.44 23.32 -23.29
N SER A 6 -1.89 22.92 -24.48
CA SER A 6 -1.03 22.29 -25.49
C SER A 6 0.14 23.24 -25.80
N GLY A 7 1.38 22.73 -25.69
CA GLY A 7 2.58 23.53 -25.91
C GLY A 7 3.30 23.99 -24.64
N THR A 8 2.84 23.60 -23.45
CA THR A 8 3.59 23.81 -22.20
C THR A 8 4.98 23.14 -22.30
N ARG A 9 6.03 23.86 -21.89
CA ARG A 9 7.42 23.39 -21.93
C ARG A 9 8.04 23.54 -20.55
N ILE A 10 7.83 22.58 -19.68
CA ILE A 10 8.42 22.52 -18.34
C ILE A 10 9.70 21.71 -18.44
N ASP A 11 10.79 22.20 -17.85
CA ASP A 11 12.05 21.44 -17.76
C ASP A 11 12.07 20.53 -16.53
N PHE A 12 11.51 19.35 -16.66
CA PHE A 12 11.48 18.34 -15.61
C PHE A 12 12.86 17.73 -15.33
N VAL A 13 13.66 17.51 -16.39
CA VAL A 13 15.00 16.93 -16.28
C VAL A 13 15.95 17.87 -15.53
N GLY A 14 15.79 19.19 -15.69
CA GLY A 14 16.55 20.18 -14.93
C GLY A 14 16.28 20.12 -13.42
N LEU A 15 15.05 19.81 -13.03
CA LEU A 15 14.62 19.70 -11.62
C LEU A 15 14.96 18.33 -10.96
N ARG A 16 15.51 17.37 -11.71
CA ARG A 16 15.77 15.99 -11.25
C ARG A 16 16.55 15.89 -9.94
N ARG A 17 17.56 16.75 -9.74
CA ARG A 17 18.40 16.74 -8.52
C ARG A 17 17.60 17.06 -7.27
N PHE A 18 16.70 18.05 -7.38
CA PHE A 18 15.79 18.40 -6.30
C PHE A 18 14.77 17.28 -6.03
N ALA A 19 14.21 16.72 -7.11
CA ALA A 19 13.28 15.60 -7.01
C ALA A 19 13.92 14.37 -6.34
N TYR A 20 15.13 13.98 -6.74
CA TYR A 20 15.83 12.86 -6.07
C TYR A 20 16.12 13.14 -4.59
N GLY A 21 16.51 14.38 -4.25
CA GLY A 21 16.68 14.79 -2.85
C GLY A 21 15.39 14.65 -2.04
N PHE A 22 14.27 15.09 -2.61
CA PHE A 22 12.94 14.96 -2.00
C PHE A 22 12.52 13.51 -1.82
N SER A 23 12.69 12.67 -2.86
CA SER A 23 12.43 11.23 -2.80
C SER A 23 13.25 10.53 -1.73
N CYS A 24 14.56 10.80 -1.69
CA CYS A 24 15.45 10.25 -0.66
C CYS A 24 15.01 10.63 0.76
N LEU A 25 14.60 11.88 0.96
CA LEU A 25 14.10 12.35 2.25
C LEU A 25 12.83 11.60 2.68
N LEU A 26 11.87 11.44 1.77
CA LEU A 26 10.64 10.69 2.06
C LEU A 26 10.90 9.22 2.36
N ILE A 27 11.76 8.56 1.57
CA ILE A 27 12.15 7.16 1.78
C ILE A 27 12.86 7.01 3.13
N LEU A 28 13.82 7.88 3.43
CA LEU A 28 14.55 7.84 4.71
C LEU A 28 13.61 8.07 5.90
N ALA A 29 12.71 9.05 5.83
CA ALA A 29 11.72 9.29 6.87
C ALA A 29 10.80 8.06 7.09
N GLY A 30 10.37 7.42 6.02
CA GLY A 30 9.58 6.19 6.08
C GLY A 30 10.35 5.02 6.70
N ILE A 31 11.59 4.79 6.27
CA ILE A 31 12.45 3.72 6.81
C ILE A 31 12.74 3.95 8.29
N VAL A 32 13.10 5.17 8.68
CA VAL A 32 13.35 5.53 10.09
C VAL A 32 12.09 5.29 10.92
N SER A 33 10.91 5.68 10.44
CA SER A 33 9.65 5.41 11.12
C SER A 33 9.40 3.90 11.32
N LEU A 34 9.63 3.10 10.28
CA LEU A 34 9.49 1.64 10.34
C LEU A 34 10.48 0.97 11.30
N ILE A 35 11.70 1.49 11.40
CA ILE A 35 12.72 0.95 12.32
C ILE A 35 12.39 1.34 13.77
N VAL A 36 12.01 2.60 14.00
CA VAL A 36 11.79 3.13 15.36
C VAL A 36 10.45 2.64 15.94
N LYS A 37 9.37 2.69 15.16
CA LYS A 37 8.01 2.34 15.63
C LYS A 37 7.69 0.86 15.38
N GLY A 38 8.35 0.22 14.41
CA GLY A 38 7.97 -1.08 13.89
C GLY A 38 6.69 -1.02 13.03
N PRO A 39 6.42 -2.06 12.23
CA PRO A 39 5.15 -2.18 11.52
C PRO A 39 4.03 -2.56 12.50
N ARG A 40 2.98 -1.75 12.57
CA ARG A 40 1.77 -2.09 13.34
C ARG A 40 0.94 -3.08 12.54
N LEU A 41 0.88 -4.31 12.97
CA LEU A 41 0.09 -5.35 12.31
C LEU A 41 -1.36 -5.31 12.83
N GLY A 42 -2.31 -5.25 11.91
CA GLY A 42 -3.73 -5.44 12.22
C GLY A 42 -4.04 -6.87 12.63
N ILE A 43 -5.25 -7.13 13.08
CA ILE A 43 -5.69 -8.46 13.52
C ILE A 43 -5.56 -9.51 12.43
N ASP A 44 -5.68 -9.13 11.16
CA ASP A 44 -5.50 -10.01 10.01
C ASP A 44 -4.14 -10.72 10.00
N PHE A 45 -3.09 -10.07 10.53
CA PHE A 45 -1.73 -10.57 10.51
C PHE A 45 -1.16 -10.92 11.89
N ALA A 46 -1.60 -10.21 12.93
CA ALA A 46 -1.20 -10.47 14.31
C ALA A 46 -2.04 -11.57 14.97
N GLY A 47 -3.26 -11.75 14.49
CA GLY A 47 -4.32 -12.47 15.21
C GLY A 47 -4.91 -11.59 16.33
N GLY A 48 -6.05 -11.99 16.86
CA GLY A 48 -6.75 -11.28 17.93
C GLY A 48 -8.22 -11.06 17.63
N THR A 49 -8.85 -10.23 18.44
CA THR A 49 -10.27 -9.87 18.29
C THR A 49 -10.42 -8.35 18.15
N LEU A 50 -11.17 -7.93 17.14
CA LEU A 50 -11.58 -6.55 16.89
C LEU A 50 -13.07 -6.43 17.15
N ILE A 51 -13.43 -5.48 18.02
CA ILE A 51 -14.83 -5.24 18.39
C ILE A 51 -15.13 -3.76 18.17
N GLN A 52 -16.15 -3.48 17.37
CA GLN A 52 -16.68 -2.13 17.20
C GLN A 52 -17.98 -2.01 17.98
N ILE A 53 -18.04 -1.00 18.83
CA ILE A 53 -19.21 -0.69 19.65
C ILE A 53 -19.65 0.75 19.42
N LYS A 54 -20.96 0.96 19.56
CA LYS A 54 -21.58 2.28 19.60
C LYS A 54 -22.32 2.46 20.90
N SER A 55 -22.08 3.56 21.57
CA SER A 55 -22.80 3.90 22.84
C SER A 55 -23.84 4.98 22.59
N ALA A 56 -24.96 4.89 23.32
CA ALA A 56 -25.98 5.92 23.27
C ALA A 56 -25.53 7.29 23.84
N GLN A 57 -24.51 7.29 24.69
CA GLN A 57 -23.90 8.47 25.28
C GLN A 57 -22.39 8.35 25.28
N SER A 58 -21.68 9.48 25.48
CA SER A 58 -20.22 9.46 25.61
C SER A 58 -19.82 8.66 26.86
N VAL A 59 -18.94 7.68 26.66
CA VAL A 59 -18.44 6.77 27.69
C VAL A 59 -16.94 6.92 27.83
N THR A 60 -16.44 6.87 29.07
CA THR A 60 -14.99 6.91 29.30
C THR A 60 -14.34 5.60 28.92
N ILE A 61 -13.10 5.67 28.42
CA ILE A 61 -12.31 4.49 28.06
C ILE A 61 -12.15 3.53 29.25
N ASP A 62 -12.00 4.07 30.48
CA ASP A 62 -11.89 3.29 31.71
C ASP A 62 -13.14 2.47 32.01
N ALA A 63 -14.35 3.02 31.74
CA ALA A 63 -15.59 2.29 31.89
C ALA A 63 -15.70 1.12 30.90
N ILE A 64 -15.29 1.34 29.66
CA ILE A 64 -15.21 0.27 28.64
C ILE A 64 -14.22 -0.81 29.08
N GLN A 65 -13.03 -0.43 29.56
CA GLN A 65 -12.02 -1.39 30.03
C GLN A 65 -12.52 -2.25 31.19
N LYS A 66 -13.21 -1.65 32.19
CA LYS A 66 -13.86 -2.41 33.28
C LYS A 66 -14.90 -3.40 32.79
N GLY A 67 -15.65 -3.04 31.75
CA GLY A 67 -16.61 -3.95 31.12
C GLY A 67 -15.92 -5.13 30.41
N LEU A 68 -14.77 -4.87 29.77
CA LEU A 68 -13.99 -5.89 29.07
C LEU A 68 -13.30 -6.87 30.03
N GLU A 69 -12.88 -6.45 31.22
CA GLU A 69 -12.30 -7.34 32.24
C GLU A 69 -13.25 -8.46 32.64
N LYS A 70 -14.59 -8.21 32.65
CA LYS A 70 -15.59 -9.21 32.99
C LYS A 70 -15.80 -10.31 31.94
N VAL A 71 -15.29 -10.11 30.75
CA VAL A 71 -15.39 -11.05 29.62
C VAL A 71 -14.03 -11.52 29.14
N ASP A 72 -13.02 -11.54 30.05
CA ASP A 72 -11.64 -11.98 29.80
C ASP A 72 -10.92 -11.23 28.66
N LEU A 73 -11.37 -10.00 28.37
CA LEU A 73 -10.74 -9.10 27.41
C LEU A 73 -10.04 -7.92 28.08
N GLY A 74 -9.64 -8.08 29.33
CA GLY A 74 -8.86 -7.08 30.07
C GLY A 74 -7.54 -6.75 29.38
N GLY A 75 -7.11 -5.47 29.47
CA GLY A 75 -5.88 -5.00 28.79
C GLY A 75 -6.00 -4.80 27.29
N SER A 76 -7.20 -4.88 26.71
CA SER A 76 -7.47 -4.52 25.33
C SER A 76 -7.24 -3.03 25.07
N ALA A 77 -6.69 -2.70 23.90
CA ALA A 77 -6.59 -1.30 23.48
C ALA A 77 -7.98 -0.78 23.06
N VAL A 78 -8.41 0.32 23.65
CA VAL A 78 -9.68 0.99 23.32
C VAL A 78 -9.36 2.32 22.67
N GLN A 79 -9.95 2.58 21.52
CA GLN A 79 -9.79 3.82 20.77
C GLN A 79 -11.16 4.34 20.34
N GLN A 80 -11.41 5.63 20.54
CA GLN A 80 -12.59 6.29 19.95
C GLN A 80 -12.37 6.49 18.47
N ILE A 81 -13.38 6.19 17.65
CA ILE A 81 -13.35 6.30 16.18
C ILE A 81 -14.50 7.22 15.71
N GLY A 82 -14.37 7.75 14.48
CA GLY A 82 -15.36 8.67 13.93
C GLY A 82 -15.36 10.06 14.58
N ALA A 83 -16.47 10.79 14.46
CA ALA A 83 -16.67 12.05 15.16
C ALA A 83 -16.95 11.78 16.65
N VAL A 84 -16.50 12.69 17.52
CA VAL A 84 -16.73 12.55 18.97
C VAL A 84 -18.22 12.39 19.30
N SER A 85 -19.09 12.99 18.49
CA SER A 85 -20.56 12.89 18.60
C SER A 85 -21.11 11.48 18.31
N ASP A 86 -20.37 10.65 17.59
CA ASP A 86 -20.87 9.36 17.13
C ASP A 86 -20.80 8.29 18.24
N ASN A 87 -19.99 8.55 19.28
CA ASN A 87 -19.78 7.67 20.43
C ASN A 87 -19.41 6.23 20.00
N GLU A 88 -18.59 6.12 18.96
CA GLU A 88 -18.11 4.83 18.48
C GLU A 88 -16.71 4.54 19.01
N TYR A 89 -16.50 3.29 19.40
CA TYR A 89 -15.24 2.84 19.96
C TYR A 89 -14.80 1.54 19.28
N LEU A 90 -13.51 1.44 19.03
CA LEU A 90 -12.83 0.26 18.48
C LEU A 90 -11.99 -0.37 19.60
N ILE A 91 -12.25 -1.63 19.86
CA ILE A 91 -11.60 -2.41 20.92
C ILE A 91 -10.74 -3.48 20.23
N ARG A 92 -9.46 -3.54 20.58
CA ARG A 92 -8.51 -4.53 20.05
C ARG A 92 -7.97 -5.40 21.17
N ALA A 93 -8.34 -6.66 21.17
CA ALA A 93 -7.83 -7.68 22.09
C ALA A 93 -6.77 -8.54 21.38
N LYS A 94 -5.64 -8.77 22.04
CA LYS A 94 -4.57 -9.64 21.52
C LYS A 94 -4.92 -11.11 21.55
N THR A 95 -5.80 -11.50 22.45
CA THR A 95 -6.30 -12.88 22.57
C THR A 95 -7.50 -13.07 21.67
N PRO A 96 -7.63 -14.22 21.01
CA PRO A 96 -8.90 -14.61 20.40
C PRO A 96 -9.94 -14.74 21.50
N ALA A 97 -11.03 -13.99 21.41
CA ALA A 97 -12.16 -14.18 22.30
C ALA A 97 -12.80 -15.54 22.01
N ASP A 98 -13.28 -16.23 23.03
CA ASP A 98 -14.13 -17.39 22.81
C ASP A 98 -15.51 -16.90 22.32
N THR A 99 -15.69 -16.85 21.01
CA THR A 99 -16.91 -16.38 20.34
C THR A 99 -18.02 -17.45 20.33
N GLY A 100 -18.08 -18.25 21.37
CA GLY A 100 -19.18 -19.21 21.57
C GLY A 100 -20.57 -18.54 21.50
N LYS A 101 -21.62 -19.35 21.36
CA LYS A 101 -23.01 -18.86 21.36
C LYS A 101 -23.25 -17.98 22.60
N GLY A 102 -23.61 -16.73 22.40
CA GLY A 102 -23.91 -15.77 23.48
C GLY A 102 -22.78 -14.79 23.82
N PHE A 103 -21.57 -14.90 23.22
CA PHE A 103 -20.46 -13.97 23.52
C PHE A 103 -20.85 -12.51 23.27
N THR A 104 -21.47 -12.21 22.13
CA THR A 104 -21.90 -10.84 21.79
C THR A 104 -22.89 -10.28 22.80
N GLU A 105 -23.84 -11.09 23.28
CA GLU A 105 -24.83 -10.71 24.28
C GLU A 105 -24.19 -10.48 25.66
N GLN A 106 -23.26 -11.36 26.07
CA GLN A 106 -22.50 -11.20 27.31
C GLN A 106 -21.64 -9.95 27.26
N LEU A 107 -20.96 -9.71 26.18
CA LEU A 107 -20.14 -8.51 25.96
C LEU A 107 -21.01 -7.25 26.02
N GLN A 108 -22.12 -7.23 25.31
CA GLN A 108 -23.06 -6.10 25.31
C GLN A 108 -23.62 -5.81 26.69
N THR A 109 -23.98 -6.86 27.41
CA THR A 109 -24.51 -6.75 28.79
C THR A 109 -23.44 -6.21 29.73
N SER A 110 -22.23 -6.74 29.69
CA SER A 110 -21.11 -6.32 30.51
C SER A 110 -20.71 -4.85 30.24
N LEU A 111 -20.60 -4.48 28.96
CA LEU A 111 -20.26 -3.12 28.55
C LEU A 111 -21.37 -2.12 28.94
N THR A 112 -22.65 -2.47 28.74
CA THR A 112 -23.80 -1.64 29.15
C THR A 112 -23.83 -1.42 30.67
N ALA A 113 -23.57 -2.46 31.45
CA ALA A 113 -23.51 -2.36 32.90
C ALA A 113 -22.34 -1.51 33.42
N ALA A 114 -21.17 -1.60 32.75
CA ALA A 114 -19.98 -0.84 33.11
C ALA A 114 -20.05 0.63 32.65
N ALA A 115 -20.62 0.85 31.47
CA ALA A 115 -20.75 2.17 30.86
C ALA A 115 -21.88 3.02 31.47
N GLY A 116 -22.88 2.39 32.10
CA GLY A 116 -24.10 3.07 32.58
C GLY A 116 -24.98 3.60 31.43
N ALA A 117 -24.69 3.22 30.19
CA ALA A 117 -25.39 3.63 28.97
C ALA A 117 -25.57 2.42 28.07
N LYS A 118 -26.64 2.41 27.27
CA LYS A 118 -26.85 1.33 26.30
C LYS A 118 -25.69 1.28 25.28
N VAL A 119 -25.02 0.16 25.22
CA VAL A 119 -23.94 -0.11 24.26
C VAL A 119 -24.46 -1.14 23.24
N ASP A 120 -24.25 -0.84 21.97
CA ASP A 120 -24.58 -1.73 20.86
C ASP A 120 -23.28 -2.25 20.23
N VAL A 121 -23.17 -3.57 20.10
CA VAL A 121 -22.03 -4.23 19.46
C VAL A 121 -22.30 -4.30 17.96
N GLN A 122 -21.65 -3.45 17.20
CA GLN A 122 -21.87 -3.34 15.76
C GLN A 122 -21.14 -4.44 14.99
N ARG A 123 -19.92 -4.81 15.45
CA ARG A 123 -19.06 -5.74 14.75
C ARG A 123 -18.14 -6.47 15.70
N VAL A 124 -17.99 -7.77 15.49
CA VAL A 124 -16.97 -8.60 16.14
C VAL A 124 -16.24 -9.37 15.06
N GLU A 125 -14.93 -9.20 14.99
CA GLU A 125 -14.05 -9.96 14.11
C GLU A 125 -13.00 -10.66 14.93
N MET A 126 -12.74 -11.92 14.61
CA MET A 126 -11.73 -12.72 15.27
C MET A 126 -10.85 -13.42 14.25
N VAL A 127 -9.55 -13.32 14.45
CA VAL A 127 -8.56 -14.03 13.64
C VAL A 127 -7.66 -14.84 14.59
N GLY A 128 -7.66 -16.14 14.41
CA GLY A 128 -6.74 -16.99 15.17
C GLY A 128 -5.29 -16.73 14.78
N PRO A 129 -4.31 -16.87 15.71
CA PRO A 129 -2.89 -16.57 15.44
C PRO A 129 -2.30 -17.37 14.28
N GLN A 130 -2.75 -18.61 14.08
CA GLN A 130 -2.31 -19.44 12.96
C GLN A 130 -2.82 -18.92 11.62
N ILE A 131 -4.08 -18.50 11.58
CA ILE A 131 -4.72 -17.90 10.40
C ILE A 131 -4.01 -16.59 10.06
N GLY A 132 -3.71 -15.75 11.05
CA GLY A 132 -2.99 -14.49 10.84
C GLY A 132 -1.61 -14.69 10.23
N LYS A 133 -0.85 -15.70 10.69
CA LYS A 133 0.45 -16.07 10.09
C LYS A 133 0.31 -16.51 8.64
N ASP A 134 -0.70 -17.33 8.33
CA ASP A 134 -0.97 -17.82 6.99
C ASP A 134 -1.39 -16.67 6.04
N LEU A 135 -2.30 -15.80 6.49
CA LEU A 135 -2.72 -14.61 5.74
C LEU A 135 -1.55 -13.67 5.46
N ARG A 136 -0.68 -13.43 6.43
CA ARG A 136 0.54 -12.63 6.24
C ARG A 136 1.44 -13.24 5.17
N SER A 137 1.66 -14.55 5.20
CA SER A 137 2.46 -15.24 4.19
C SER A 137 1.85 -15.12 2.81
N LYS A 138 0.54 -15.35 2.68
CA LYS A 138 -0.19 -15.21 1.42
C LYS A 138 -0.16 -13.79 0.87
N ALA A 139 -0.30 -12.77 1.73
CA ALA A 139 -0.21 -11.36 1.35
C ALA A 139 1.17 -11.02 0.78
N LEU A 140 2.24 -11.47 1.43
CA LEU A 140 3.60 -11.27 0.95
C LEU A 140 3.86 -11.98 -0.39
N TYR A 141 3.36 -13.20 -0.56
CA TYR A 141 3.43 -13.90 -1.84
C TYR A 141 2.64 -13.18 -2.94
N ALA A 142 1.45 -12.65 -2.62
CA ALA A 142 0.66 -11.89 -3.59
C ALA A 142 1.41 -10.66 -4.10
N LEU A 143 2.04 -9.89 -3.20
CA LEU A 143 2.89 -8.76 -3.58
C LEU A 143 4.09 -9.20 -4.42
N PHE A 144 4.76 -10.29 -4.06
CA PHE A 144 5.87 -10.85 -4.82
C PHE A 144 5.45 -11.25 -6.23
N TYR A 145 4.40 -12.04 -6.38
CA TYR A 145 3.93 -12.47 -7.70
C TYR A 145 3.44 -11.29 -8.55
N ALA A 146 2.80 -10.30 -7.95
CA ALA A 146 2.42 -9.07 -8.66
C ALA A 146 3.65 -8.39 -9.28
N LEU A 147 4.74 -8.24 -8.53
CA LEU A 147 5.99 -7.66 -9.02
C LEU A 147 6.59 -8.50 -10.15
N VAL A 148 6.60 -9.84 -10.03
CA VAL A 148 7.12 -10.74 -11.08
C VAL A 148 6.29 -10.62 -12.36
N PHE A 149 4.96 -10.66 -12.27
CA PHE A 149 4.08 -10.52 -13.43
C PHE A 149 4.24 -9.17 -14.13
N ILE A 150 4.39 -8.11 -13.36
CA ILE A 150 4.65 -6.77 -13.89
C ILE A 150 5.99 -6.73 -14.61
N ALA A 151 7.02 -7.31 -14.03
CA ALA A 151 8.34 -7.39 -14.65
C ALA A 151 8.29 -8.10 -16.03
N ILE A 152 7.56 -9.22 -16.10
CA ILE A 152 7.33 -9.95 -17.36
C ILE A 152 6.58 -9.07 -18.35
N TYR A 153 5.49 -8.45 -17.92
CA TYR A 153 4.63 -7.64 -18.77
C TYR A 153 5.40 -6.44 -19.36
N VAL A 154 6.11 -5.69 -18.52
CA VAL A 154 6.86 -4.51 -18.98
C VAL A 154 8.00 -4.90 -19.93
N SER A 155 8.77 -5.94 -19.60
CA SER A 155 9.84 -6.43 -20.46
C SER A 155 9.31 -6.96 -21.79
N GLY A 156 8.22 -7.71 -21.79
CA GLY A 156 7.56 -8.19 -23.02
C GLY A 156 7.04 -7.02 -23.87
N ARG A 157 6.39 -6.04 -23.24
CA ARG A 157 5.77 -4.90 -23.91
C ARG A 157 6.79 -3.97 -24.59
N PHE A 158 7.85 -3.59 -23.88
CA PHE A 158 8.78 -2.57 -24.36
C PHE A 158 9.96 -3.15 -25.15
N GLU A 159 10.42 -4.33 -24.81
CA GLU A 159 11.62 -4.91 -25.37
C GLU A 159 11.34 -6.10 -26.28
N GLN A 160 10.07 -6.48 -26.40
CA GLN A 160 9.59 -7.61 -27.22
C GLN A 160 10.27 -8.96 -26.88
N LYS A 161 10.79 -9.08 -25.67
CA LYS A 161 11.56 -10.25 -25.20
C LYS A 161 10.70 -11.16 -24.34
N TRP A 162 9.50 -11.52 -24.79
CA TRP A 162 8.54 -12.34 -24.01
C TRP A 162 9.15 -13.67 -23.53
N ALA A 163 9.89 -14.36 -24.42
CA ALA A 163 10.54 -15.62 -24.04
C ALA A 163 11.61 -15.42 -22.97
N THR A 164 12.46 -14.40 -23.11
CA THR A 164 13.49 -14.07 -22.12
C THR A 164 12.86 -13.69 -20.78
N SER A 165 11.78 -12.91 -20.80
CA SER A 165 11.06 -12.50 -19.59
C SER A 165 10.37 -13.68 -18.91
N GLY A 166 9.81 -14.61 -19.68
CA GLY A 166 9.22 -15.84 -19.15
C GLY A 166 10.28 -16.75 -18.51
N ILE A 167 11.41 -16.95 -19.15
CA ILE A 167 12.55 -17.70 -18.58
C ILE A 167 13.04 -17.03 -17.29
N LEU A 168 13.17 -15.71 -17.30
CA LEU A 168 13.58 -14.94 -16.14
C LEU A 168 12.63 -15.14 -14.96
N ALA A 169 11.32 -15.05 -15.21
CA ALA A 169 10.30 -15.28 -14.18
C ALA A 169 10.36 -16.71 -13.62
N LEU A 170 10.57 -17.70 -14.47
CA LEU A 170 10.77 -19.08 -14.02
C LEU A 170 12.03 -19.23 -13.16
N LEU A 171 13.14 -18.57 -13.53
CA LEU A 171 14.36 -18.58 -12.75
C LEU A 171 14.20 -17.87 -11.39
N ILE A 172 13.53 -16.71 -11.36
CA ILE A 172 13.25 -16.00 -10.09
C ILE A 172 12.34 -16.83 -9.21
N THR A 173 11.24 -17.34 -9.75
CA THR A 173 10.29 -18.17 -8.98
C THR A 173 10.96 -19.46 -8.50
N GLY A 174 11.74 -20.10 -9.36
CA GLY A 174 12.50 -21.31 -9.02
C GLY A 174 13.57 -21.07 -7.96
N SER A 175 14.30 -19.94 -8.02
CA SER A 175 15.29 -19.59 -7.02
C SER A 175 14.65 -19.29 -5.66
N VAL A 176 13.53 -18.54 -5.64
CA VAL A 176 12.76 -18.27 -4.41
C VAL A 176 12.22 -19.57 -3.81
N TYR A 177 11.66 -20.43 -4.65
CA TYR A 177 11.19 -21.74 -4.20
C TYR A 177 12.33 -22.60 -3.61
N SER A 178 13.46 -22.67 -4.29
CA SER A 178 14.63 -23.45 -3.82
C SER A 178 15.14 -22.92 -2.49
N VAL A 179 15.26 -21.59 -2.32
CA VAL A 179 15.71 -20.98 -1.06
C VAL A 179 14.65 -21.12 0.04
N SER A 180 13.36 -21.14 -0.30
CA SER A 180 12.29 -21.35 0.68
C SER A 180 12.35 -22.72 1.37
N LEU A 181 12.94 -23.73 0.72
CA LEU A 181 13.17 -25.07 1.31
C LEU A 181 14.13 -25.03 2.51
N PHE A 182 14.93 -23.99 2.66
CA PHE A 182 15.86 -23.82 3.78
C PHE A 182 15.26 -23.08 4.99
N ASN A 183 13.92 -23.00 5.10
CA ASN A 183 13.21 -22.31 6.18
C ASN A 183 13.61 -20.83 6.36
N VAL A 184 13.97 -20.16 5.29
CA VAL A 184 14.33 -18.74 5.30
C VAL A 184 13.08 -17.87 5.43
N SER A 185 13.18 -16.75 6.13
CA SER A 185 12.05 -15.85 6.32
C SER A 185 11.55 -15.26 4.99
N ILE A 186 10.22 -15.20 4.83
CA ILE A 186 9.58 -14.69 3.60
C ILE A 186 10.03 -13.28 3.22
N PRO A 187 10.19 -12.30 4.17
CA PRO A 187 10.73 -10.99 3.82
C PRO A 187 12.12 -11.02 3.19
N PHE A 188 12.99 -11.93 3.66
CA PHE A 188 14.31 -12.11 3.07
C PHE A 188 14.24 -12.69 1.65
N LEU A 189 13.33 -13.65 1.42
CA LEU A 189 13.10 -14.21 0.08
C LEU A 189 12.64 -13.13 -0.92
N ILE A 190 11.74 -12.25 -0.49
CA ILE A 190 11.26 -11.14 -1.32
C ILE A 190 12.39 -10.16 -1.63
N LEU A 191 13.20 -9.81 -0.63
CA LEU A 191 14.36 -8.93 -0.82
C LEU A 191 15.37 -9.55 -1.79
N LEU A 192 15.67 -10.83 -1.62
CA LEU A 192 16.56 -11.57 -2.52
C LEU A 192 16.03 -11.59 -3.96
N ALA A 193 14.74 -11.88 -4.13
CA ALA A 193 14.09 -11.88 -5.43
C ALA A 193 14.14 -10.50 -6.10
N LEU A 194 13.92 -9.43 -5.36
CA LEU A 194 14.05 -8.05 -5.85
C LEU A 194 15.47 -7.74 -6.32
N VAL A 195 16.47 -8.08 -5.50
CA VAL A 195 17.89 -7.86 -5.84
C VAL A 195 18.25 -8.65 -7.11
N VAL A 196 17.88 -9.93 -7.17
CA VAL A 196 18.12 -10.78 -8.34
C VAL A 196 17.44 -10.20 -9.58
N THR A 197 16.18 -9.74 -9.47
CA THR A 197 15.44 -9.14 -10.59
C THR A 197 16.14 -7.89 -11.12
N ILE A 198 16.56 -6.98 -10.24
CA ILE A 198 17.26 -5.75 -10.62
C ILE A 198 18.61 -6.08 -11.30
N LEU A 199 19.39 -7.00 -10.73
CA LEU A 199 20.67 -7.41 -11.29
C LEU A 199 20.51 -8.06 -12.67
N MET A 200 19.50 -8.91 -12.85
CA MET A 200 19.22 -9.55 -14.14
C MET A 200 18.75 -8.55 -15.18
N PHE A 201 17.90 -7.58 -14.80
CA PHE A 201 17.50 -6.51 -15.73
C PHE A 201 18.68 -5.64 -16.15
N TRP A 202 19.60 -5.38 -15.22
CA TRP A 202 20.83 -4.68 -15.55
C TRP A 202 21.69 -5.48 -16.58
N GLN A 203 21.94 -6.76 -16.30
CA GLN A 203 22.74 -7.62 -17.20
C GLN A 203 22.09 -7.77 -18.58
N LEU A 204 20.78 -7.93 -18.64
CA LEU A 204 20.03 -8.09 -19.90
C LEU A 204 19.77 -6.76 -20.61
N ARG A 205 20.20 -5.63 -20.03
CA ARG A 205 19.99 -4.26 -20.51
C ARG A 205 18.51 -3.95 -20.78
N LEU A 206 17.62 -4.39 -19.88
CA LEU A 206 16.19 -4.15 -19.94
C LEU A 206 15.88 -2.80 -19.29
N LYS A 207 16.16 -1.70 -20.00
CA LYS A 207 16.13 -0.33 -19.44
C LYS A 207 14.74 0.12 -18.99
N TYR A 208 13.71 -0.16 -19.77
CA TYR A 208 12.34 0.21 -19.47
C TYR A 208 11.78 -0.59 -18.30
N ALA A 209 12.02 -1.90 -18.28
CA ALA A 209 11.61 -2.76 -17.21
C ALA A 209 12.29 -2.37 -15.88
N MET A 210 13.59 -2.05 -15.92
CA MET A 210 14.32 -1.57 -14.74
C MET A 210 13.76 -0.25 -14.22
N GLY A 211 13.51 0.73 -15.09
CA GLY A 211 12.93 2.01 -14.71
C GLY A 211 11.55 1.85 -14.08
N ALA A 212 10.68 1.02 -14.68
CA ALA A 212 9.35 0.77 -14.15
C ALA A 212 9.38 0.12 -12.75
N ILE A 213 10.28 -0.84 -12.51
CA ILE A 213 10.41 -1.48 -11.19
C ILE A 213 10.97 -0.50 -10.15
N VAL A 214 11.97 0.31 -10.51
CA VAL A 214 12.53 1.31 -9.61
C VAL A 214 11.46 2.32 -9.19
N SER A 215 10.68 2.85 -10.15
CA SER A 215 9.56 3.76 -9.88
C SER A 215 8.53 3.11 -8.96
N LEU A 216 8.16 1.86 -9.22
CA LEU A 216 7.18 1.12 -8.45
C LEU A 216 7.65 0.84 -7.01
N LEU A 217 8.92 0.44 -6.84
CA LEU A 217 9.52 0.26 -5.51
C LEU A 217 9.57 1.57 -4.73
N HIS A 218 9.90 2.68 -5.40
CA HIS A 218 9.85 4.01 -4.83
C HIS A 218 8.45 4.32 -4.28
N ASP A 219 7.40 4.14 -5.08
CA ASP A 219 6.02 4.48 -4.72
C ASP A 219 5.51 3.62 -3.56
N VAL A 220 5.73 2.31 -3.62
CA VAL A 220 5.33 1.37 -2.57
C VAL A 220 6.09 1.66 -1.27
N THR A 221 7.40 1.92 -1.34
CA THR A 221 8.23 2.19 -0.14
C THR A 221 7.77 3.47 0.56
N ILE A 222 7.51 4.54 -0.18
CA ILE A 222 7.02 5.79 0.40
C ILE A 222 5.62 5.62 0.97
N THR A 223 4.73 4.89 0.29
CA THR A 223 3.38 4.61 0.78
C THR A 223 3.41 3.82 2.10
N ILE A 224 4.22 2.77 2.17
CA ILE A 224 4.44 1.99 3.40
C ILE A 224 5.04 2.87 4.51
N GLY A 225 6.00 3.72 4.16
CA GLY A 225 6.59 4.69 5.08
C GLY A 225 5.54 5.67 5.64
N ALA A 226 4.67 6.20 4.79
CA ALA A 226 3.59 7.09 5.21
C ALA A 226 2.60 6.38 6.15
N LEU A 227 2.20 5.15 5.85
CA LEU A 227 1.36 4.34 6.74
C LEU A 227 1.98 4.19 8.13
N SER A 228 3.29 3.94 8.22
CA SER A 228 4.02 3.86 9.48
C SER A 228 4.08 5.21 10.21
N LEU A 229 4.36 6.31 9.51
CA LEU A 229 4.43 7.66 10.07
C LEU A 229 3.10 8.08 10.71
N PHE A 230 1.99 7.82 10.03
CA PHE A 230 0.64 8.16 10.47
C PHE A 230 -0.01 7.09 11.36
N ASN A 231 0.75 6.06 11.76
CA ASN A 231 0.34 4.99 12.65
C ASN A 231 -0.85 4.14 12.16
N TYR A 232 -1.00 3.98 10.85
CA TYR A 232 -1.96 3.04 10.26
C TYR A 232 -1.53 1.59 10.49
N GLU A 233 -2.50 0.71 10.66
CA GLU A 233 -2.26 -0.72 10.88
C GLU A 233 -2.23 -1.47 9.54
N PHE A 234 -1.22 -2.31 9.36
CA PHE A 234 -1.14 -3.17 8.18
C PHE A 234 -2.20 -4.27 8.26
N SER A 235 -3.20 -4.17 7.40
CA SER A 235 -4.33 -5.08 7.24
C SER A 235 -4.39 -5.65 5.84
N LEU A 236 -5.28 -6.61 5.58
CA LEU A 236 -5.55 -7.10 4.23
C LEU A 236 -6.06 -5.99 3.30
N SER A 237 -6.81 -5.01 3.82
CA SER A 237 -7.26 -3.85 3.06
C SER A 237 -6.09 -3.01 2.54
N ILE A 238 -5.04 -2.81 3.35
CA ILE A 238 -3.82 -2.11 2.92
C ILE A 238 -3.05 -2.93 1.88
N VAL A 239 -2.97 -4.26 2.01
CA VAL A 239 -2.36 -5.09 0.97
C VAL A 239 -3.11 -4.97 -0.35
N ALA A 240 -4.44 -4.97 -0.31
CA ALA A 240 -5.27 -4.73 -1.50
C ALA A 240 -5.01 -3.33 -2.10
N ALA A 241 -4.87 -2.29 -1.27
CA ALA A 241 -4.51 -0.95 -1.70
C ALA A 241 -3.13 -0.93 -2.38
N LEU A 242 -2.11 -1.57 -1.80
CA LEU A 242 -0.78 -1.65 -2.39
C LEU A 242 -0.78 -2.39 -3.73
N LEU A 243 -1.49 -3.51 -3.85
CA LEU A 243 -1.63 -4.23 -5.12
C LEU A 243 -2.34 -3.38 -6.18
N THR A 244 -3.37 -2.63 -5.79
CA THR A 244 -4.08 -1.70 -6.68
C THR A 244 -3.17 -0.55 -7.10
N LEU A 245 -2.42 0.03 -6.17
CA LEU A 245 -1.45 1.09 -6.43
C LEU A 245 -0.37 0.65 -7.42
N ILE A 246 0.15 -0.57 -7.26
CA ILE A 246 1.14 -1.16 -8.15
C ILE A 246 0.63 -1.15 -9.60
N GLY A 247 -0.60 -1.60 -9.84
CA GLY A 247 -1.19 -1.59 -11.18
C GLY A 247 -1.49 -0.17 -11.69
N PHE A 248 -1.92 0.71 -10.81
CA PHE A 248 -2.29 2.09 -11.14
C PHE A 248 -1.06 2.94 -11.53
N SER A 249 -0.01 2.92 -10.70
CA SER A 249 1.23 3.66 -10.95
C SER A 249 1.91 3.19 -12.24
N LEU A 250 1.92 1.87 -12.47
CA LEU A 250 2.51 1.32 -13.68
C LEU A 250 1.84 1.80 -14.96
N ASN A 251 0.52 2.01 -14.95
CA ASN A 251 -0.22 2.46 -16.13
C ASN A 251 0.32 3.79 -16.68
N ASP A 252 0.60 4.75 -15.82
CA ASP A 252 1.13 6.05 -16.22
C ASP A 252 2.59 5.97 -16.67
N THR A 253 3.40 5.19 -15.97
CA THR A 253 4.80 4.93 -16.36
C THR A 253 4.87 4.34 -17.78
N ILE A 254 3.97 3.40 -18.11
CA ILE A 254 3.88 2.81 -19.46
C ILE A 254 3.56 3.88 -20.51
N VAL A 255 2.62 4.78 -20.22
CA VAL A 255 2.23 5.85 -21.16
C VAL A 255 3.40 6.79 -21.45
N VAL A 256 4.16 7.17 -20.43
CA VAL A 256 5.36 8.01 -20.61
C VAL A 256 6.44 7.27 -21.39
N PHE A 257 6.70 6.00 -21.08
CA PHE A 257 7.70 5.20 -21.78
C PHE A 257 7.34 4.95 -23.25
N ASP A 258 6.08 4.68 -23.55
CA ASP A 258 5.60 4.56 -24.94
C ASP A 258 5.84 5.89 -25.70
N ARG A 259 5.57 7.03 -25.07
CA ARG A 259 5.81 8.34 -25.68
C ARG A 259 7.30 8.64 -25.86
N ILE A 260 8.15 8.30 -24.89
CA ILE A 260 9.59 8.42 -25.01
C ILE A 260 10.08 7.58 -26.20
N ARG A 261 9.64 6.33 -26.32
CA ARG A 261 10.00 5.43 -27.42
C ARG A 261 9.56 5.97 -28.78
N GLU A 262 8.38 6.56 -28.85
CA GLU A 262 7.87 7.20 -30.06
C GLU A 262 8.71 8.44 -30.44
N ASN A 263 9.02 9.30 -29.46
CA ASN A 263 9.79 10.51 -29.69
C ASN A 263 11.26 10.25 -30.03
N ILE A 264 11.88 9.17 -29.53
CA ILE A 264 13.22 8.72 -29.97
C ILE A 264 13.21 8.44 -31.48
N LYS A 265 12.17 7.78 -32.00
CA LYS A 265 12.06 7.46 -33.42
C LYS A 265 11.78 8.69 -34.28
N ARG A 266 10.92 9.61 -33.79
CA ARG A 266 10.53 10.83 -34.52
C ARG A 266 11.61 11.90 -34.53
N HIS A 267 12.42 11.97 -33.49
CA HIS A 267 13.42 13.02 -33.28
C HIS A 267 14.82 12.46 -32.97
N PRO A 268 15.44 11.71 -33.90
CA PRO A 268 16.70 10.99 -33.63
C PRO A 268 17.90 11.92 -33.38
N ARG A 269 17.78 13.22 -33.69
CA ARG A 269 18.86 14.23 -33.50
C ARG A 269 18.76 14.96 -32.16
N LEU A 270 17.68 14.78 -31.37
CA LEU A 270 17.54 15.42 -30.07
C LEU A 270 18.32 14.65 -29.01
N ASP A 271 18.84 15.39 -28.05
CA ASP A 271 19.40 14.79 -26.82
C ASP A 271 18.33 14.06 -26.02
N MET A 272 18.74 13.02 -25.29
CA MET A 272 17.83 12.20 -24.50
C MET A 272 17.07 13.02 -23.46
N GLY A 273 17.70 13.98 -22.81
CA GLY A 273 17.03 14.88 -21.85
C GLY A 273 15.91 15.70 -22.49
N ALA A 274 16.15 16.23 -23.70
CA ALA A 274 15.15 16.95 -24.46
C ALA A 274 13.98 16.03 -24.90
N ILE A 275 14.27 14.77 -25.27
CA ILE A 275 13.24 13.79 -25.61
C ILE A 275 12.39 13.46 -24.39
N ILE A 276 13.00 13.22 -23.24
CA ILE A 276 12.28 12.94 -21.99
C ILE A 276 11.38 14.13 -21.62
N ASN A 277 11.93 15.35 -21.56
CA ASN A 277 11.17 16.56 -21.26
C ASN A 277 9.96 16.73 -22.19
N ARG A 278 10.18 16.52 -23.48
CA ARG A 278 9.12 16.58 -24.48
C ARG A 278 8.03 15.54 -24.21
N SER A 279 8.44 14.30 -23.99
CA SER A 279 7.51 13.17 -23.79
C SER A 279 6.65 13.35 -22.54
N VAL A 280 7.26 13.77 -21.43
CA VAL A 280 6.55 14.06 -20.19
C VAL A 280 5.56 15.22 -20.40
N ASN A 281 5.96 16.34 -21.05
CA ASN A 281 5.06 17.45 -21.33
C ASN A 281 3.89 17.03 -22.22
N GLU A 282 4.09 16.18 -23.23
CA GLU A 282 3.05 15.70 -24.13
C GLU A 282 2.04 14.76 -23.44
N THR A 283 2.44 14.04 -22.40
CA THR A 283 1.56 13.13 -21.62
C THR A 283 0.99 13.75 -20.37
N LEU A 284 1.51 14.90 -19.93
CA LEU A 284 1.24 15.52 -18.63
C LEU A 284 -0.26 15.76 -18.36
N SER A 285 -0.98 16.32 -19.36
CA SER A 285 -2.41 16.60 -19.20
C SER A 285 -3.23 15.34 -18.96
N ARG A 286 -2.89 14.24 -19.65
CA ARG A 286 -3.53 12.94 -19.47
C ARG A 286 -3.23 12.36 -18.09
N THR A 287 -1.97 12.33 -17.69
CA THR A 287 -1.52 11.79 -16.39
C THR A 287 -2.19 12.54 -15.24
N ILE A 288 -2.19 13.89 -15.28
CA ILE A 288 -2.81 14.68 -14.22
C ILE A 288 -4.34 14.47 -14.18
N LEU A 289 -5.02 14.44 -15.32
CA LEU A 289 -6.47 14.21 -15.37
C LEU A 289 -6.85 12.84 -14.80
N THR A 290 -6.17 11.79 -15.26
CA THR A 290 -6.43 10.42 -14.80
C THR A 290 -6.20 10.28 -13.30
N ASN A 291 -5.09 10.82 -12.82
CA ASN A 291 -4.73 10.70 -11.41
C ASN A 291 -5.58 11.58 -10.51
N LEU A 292 -5.94 12.79 -10.96
CA LEU A 292 -6.81 13.68 -10.21
C LEU A 292 -8.20 13.08 -10.02
N THR A 293 -8.80 12.50 -11.09
CA THR A 293 -10.11 11.85 -10.99
C THR A 293 -10.12 10.68 -10.04
N ALA A 294 -9.10 9.81 -10.10
CA ALA A 294 -8.95 8.69 -9.17
C ALA A 294 -8.69 9.19 -7.75
N TRP A 295 -7.83 10.20 -7.59
CA TRP A 295 -7.52 10.81 -6.29
C TRP A 295 -8.77 11.42 -5.63
N MET A 296 -9.59 12.16 -6.38
CA MET A 296 -10.87 12.70 -5.87
C MET A 296 -11.80 11.59 -5.38
N THR A 297 -11.90 10.49 -6.11
CA THR A 297 -12.73 9.35 -5.74
C THR A 297 -12.29 8.74 -4.40
N VAL A 298 -10.98 8.50 -4.23
CA VAL A 298 -10.47 7.93 -2.96
C VAL A 298 -10.49 8.93 -1.81
N VAL A 299 -10.41 10.24 -2.07
CA VAL A 299 -10.63 11.28 -1.06
C VAL A 299 -12.08 11.27 -0.57
N CYS A 300 -13.06 11.16 -1.47
CA CYS A 300 -14.45 10.96 -1.08
C CYS A 300 -14.62 9.68 -0.23
N LEU A 301 -13.97 8.59 -0.63
CA LEU A 301 -14.00 7.34 0.12
C LEU A 301 -13.37 7.48 1.51
N TYR A 302 -12.32 8.28 1.66
CA TYR A 302 -11.66 8.53 2.93
C TYR A 302 -12.56 9.27 3.93
N PHE A 303 -13.33 10.26 3.47
CA PHE A 303 -14.20 11.07 4.34
C PHE A 303 -15.59 10.49 4.53
N LEU A 304 -16.15 9.84 3.50
CA LEU A 304 -17.52 9.34 3.48
C LEU A 304 -17.60 7.81 3.64
N GLY A 305 -16.51 7.09 3.45
CA GLY A 305 -16.42 5.66 3.66
C GLY A 305 -16.31 5.35 5.16
N GLY A 306 -16.79 4.18 5.56
CA GLY A 306 -16.66 3.73 6.95
C GLY A 306 -15.20 3.43 7.32
N GLU A 307 -14.95 3.17 8.59
CA GLU A 307 -13.62 2.93 9.17
C GLU A 307 -12.81 1.85 8.43
N ILE A 308 -13.49 0.82 7.94
CA ILE A 308 -12.87 -0.31 7.21
C ILE A 308 -12.20 0.13 5.90
N THR A 309 -12.82 1.07 5.19
CA THR A 309 -12.33 1.56 3.89
C THR A 309 -11.35 2.72 4.04
N ARG A 310 -11.27 3.33 5.22
CA ARG A 310 -10.45 4.51 5.49
C ARG A 310 -8.97 4.23 5.35
N ASP A 311 -8.49 3.09 5.86
CA ASP A 311 -7.08 2.68 5.76
C ASP A 311 -6.69 2.43 4.30
N PHE A 312 -7.55 1.73 3.55
CA PHE A 312 -7.40 1.55 2.10
C PHE A 312 -7.34 2.89 1.38
N ALA A 313 -8.29 3.77 1.66
CA ALA A 313 -8.38 5.08 1.01
C ALA A 313 -7.14 5.95 1.31
N PHE A 314 -6.64 5.95 2.55
CA PHE A 314 -5.42 6.68 2.91
C PHE A 314 -4.21 6.17 2.12
N ALA A 315 -4.01 4.85 2.07
CA ALA A 315 -2.92 4.25 1.29
C ALA A 315 -3.00 4.64 -0.19
N MET A 316 -4.21 4.64 -0.77
CA MET A 316 -4.44 5.03 -2.15
C MET A 316 -4.25 6.54 -2.37
N ILE A 317 -4.67 7.42 -1.45
CA ILE A 317 -4.45 8.87 -1.55
C ILE A 317 -2.95 9.17 -1.65
N VAL A 318 -2.17 8.62 -0.71
CA VAL A 318 -0.71 8.80 -0.70
C VAL A 318 -0.10 8.19 -1.95
N GLY A 319 -0.49 6.95 -2.26
CA GLY A 319 0.07 6.19 -3.38
C GLY A 319 -0.16 6.84 -4.74
N ILE A 320 -1.38 7.32 -5.03
CA ILE A 320 -1.69 8.01 -6.28
C ILE A 320 -0.91 9.33 -6.39
N PHE A 321 -0.81 10.08 -5.29
CA PHE A 321 -0.04 11.33 -5.27
C PHE A 321 1.45 11.08 -5.56
N ILE A 322 2.04 10.12 -4.88
CA ILE A 322 3.45 9.73 -5.06
C ILE A 322 3.68 9.10 -6.44
N GLY A 323 2.75 8.25 -6.93
CA GLY A 323 2.82 7.66 -8.27
C GLY A 323 2.76 8.69 -9.39
N THR A 324 1.93 9.75 -9.22
CA THR A 324 1.92 10.89 -10.15
C THR A 324 3.27 11.61 -10.19
N TYR A 325 3.83 11.85 -9.00
CA TYR A 325 5.15 12.47 -8.87
C TYR A 325 6.24 11.59 -9.46
N SER A 326 6.26 10.30 -9.17
CA SER A 326 7.30 9.37 -9.65
C SER A 326 7.27 9.20 -11.17
N THR A 327 6.09 9.12 -11.77
CA THR A 327 5.93 9.05 -13.24
C THR A 327 6.58 10.23 -13.97
N ILE A 328 6.67 11.39 -13.31
CA ILE A 328 7.25 12.61 -13.89
C ILE A 328 8.76 12.69 -13.63
N TYR A 329 9.24 12.26 -12.45
CA TYR A 329 10.59 12.57 -11.97
C TYR A 329 11.49 11.36 -11.69
N VAL A 330 10.93 10.16 -11.50
CA VAL A 330 11.66 8.93 -11.16
C VAL A 330 11.67 7.97 -12.33
#